data_6cc8a3d42e5d58672860763d1195bb59
#
_entry.id   6cc8a3d42e5d58672860763d1195bb59
#
_cell.length_a   1.000
_cell.length_b   1.000
_cell.length_c   1.000
_cell.angle_alpha   90.00
_cell.angle_beta   90.00
_cell.angle_gamma   90.00
#
_symmetry.space_group_name_H-M   'P 1'
#
loop_
_entity.id
_entity.type
_entity.pdbx_description
1 polymer ?
#
loop_
_entity_poly.entity_id
_entity_poly.type
_entity_poly.pdbx_seq_one_letter_code
_entity_poly.pdbx_strand_id
1 'polypeptide(L)'
;VPGLRGTNPFYTRRKLSLRARNLNGERLKVNDKRGNPIEIAAVVVWRVEDTAKAAFEVDDYENFVKVQSEAAVRHLASAFAYDEDDTGSRAGEPTLLGAGDVVGQALVRELQARLDQAGVVVEEARLTHLAYAPEIAHAMLQRQQANAVIAARTRIVAGAVGMVEMALSEL
;
A
#
# COMPACT_ATOMS: atom_id res chain seq x y z
N VAL A 1 -36.97 3.85 -50.56
CA VAL A 1 -37.00 3.90 -49.07
C VAL A 1 -35.61 3.59 -48.57
N PRO A 2 -34.86 4.52 -47.93
CA PRO A 2 -33.54 4.22 -47.46
C PRO A 2 -33.62 3.32 -46.21
N GLY A 3 -32.86 2.23 -46.23
CA GLY A 3 -32.86 1.20 -45.21
C GLY A 3 -32.39 1.72 -43.85
N LEU A 4 -33.20 1.48 -42.85
CA LEU A 4 -32.85 1.53 -41.45
C LEU A 4 -31.71 0.54 -41.15
N ARG A 5 -30.47 1.02 -41.10
CA ARG A 5 -29.40 0.32 -40.40
C ARG A 5 -29.67 0.42 -38.90
N GLY A 6 -30.47 -0.51 -38.41
CA GLY A 6 -30.61 -0.73 -37.00
C GLY A 6 -29.27 -1.19 -36.45
N THR A 7 -28.53 -0.28 -35.84
CA THR A 7 -27.43 -0.64 -34.94
C THR A 7 -28.07 -1.31 -33.75
N ASN A 8 -27.97 -2.65 -33.70
CA ASN A 8 -28.44 -3.43 -32.57
C ASN A 8 -27.59 -3.05 -31.34
N PRO A 9 -28.17 -2.40 -30.31
CA PRO A 9 -27.39 -1.92 -29.18
C PRO A 9 -26.74 -3.03 -28.35
N PHE A 10 -27.15 -4.28 -28.59
CA PHE A 10 -26.60 -5.48 -27.93
C PHE A 10 -25.28 -5.97 -28.53
N TYR A 11 -24.83 -5.49 -29.69
CA TYR A 11 -23.57 -5.87 -30.30
C TYR A 11 -22.53 -4.76 -30.35
N THR A 12 -22.37 -4.03 -29.27
CA THR A 12 -21.15 -3.24 -29.10
C THR A 12 -20.01 -4.24 -28.87
N ARG A 13 -19.24 -4.54 -29.92
CA ARG A 13 -18.01 -5.35 -29.81
C ARG A 13 -17.07 -4.64 -28.85
N ARG A 14 -17.12 -4.96 -27.56
CA ARG A 14 -16.12 -4.52 -26.59
C ARG A 14 -14.83 -5.26 -26.91
N LYS A 15 -13.87 -4.56 -27.50
CA LYS A 15 -12.51 -5.09 -27.66
C LYS A 15 -11.85 -4.97 -26.29
N LEU A 16 -11.58 -6.09 -25.65
CA LEU A 16 -10.79 -6.14 -24.42
C LEU A 16 -9.31 -6.15 -24.77
N SER A 17 -8.54 -5.29 -24.13
CA SER A 17 -7.08 -5.28 -24.27
C SER A 17 -6.48 -6.20 -23.21
N LEU A 18 -5.67 -7.17 -23.65
CA LEU A 18 -4.92 -8.07 -22.77
C LEU A 18 -3.56 -7.52 -22.34
N ARG A 19 -3.25 -6.29 -22.74
CA ARG A 19 -1.99 -5.64 -22.37
C ARG A 19 -2.00 -5.25 -20.91
N ALA A 20 -0.83 -5.28 -20.28
CA ALA A 20 -0.65 -4.74 -18.95
C ALA A 20 -1.01 -3.24 -18.91
N ARG A 21 -1.65 -2.83 -17.85
CA ARG A 21 -2.10 -1.46 -17.60
C ARG A 21 -1.65 -1.01 -16.24
N ASN A 22 -1.37 0.27 -16.10
CA ASN A 22 -1.04 0.88 -14.83
C ASN A 22 -2.26 1.65 -14.31
N LEU A 23 -2.65 1.36 -13.09
CA LEU A 23 -3.57 2.17 -12.32
C LEU A 23 -2.76 3.00 -11.32
N ASN A 24 -2.75 4.31 -11.50
CA ASN A 24 -2.21 5.24 -10.52
C ASN A 24 -3.34 5.61 -9.56
N GLY A 25 -3.28 5.08 -8.34
CA GLY A 25 -4.25 5.40 -7.29
C GLY A 25 -4.16 6.86 -6.86
N GLU A 26 -5.30 7.45 -6.54
CA GLU A 26 -5.36 8.78 -5.93
C GLU A 26 -4.84 8.72 -4.49
N ARG A 27 -4.43 9.87 -3.94
CA ARG A 27 -4.04 9.96 -2.53
C ARG A 27 -5.27 9.80 -1.66
N LEU A 28 -5.23 8.79 -0.81
CA LEU A 28 -6.29 8.48 0.15
C LEU A 28 -5.84 8.90 1.55
N LYS A 29 -6.70 9.64 2.25
CA LYS A 29 -6.51 9.93 3.66
C LYS A 29 -7.16 8.81 4.47
N VAL A 30 -6.37 8.09 5.24
CA VAL A 30 -6.77 6.91 6.00
C VAL A 30 -6.06 6.89 7.35
N ASN A 31 -6.53 6.08 8.29
CA ASN A 31 -5.84 5.87 9.55
C ASN A 31 -4.99 4.60 9.47
N ASP A 32 -3.79 4.66 10.04
CA ASP A 32 -2.93 3.50 10.22
C ASP A 32 -3.45 2.57 11.34
N LYS A 33 -2.76 1.45 11.59
CA LYS A 33 -3.09 0.49 12.67
C LYS A 33 -3.19 1.15 14.04
N ARG A 34 -2.51 2.28 14.26
CA ARG A 34 -2.48 3.03 15.54
C ARG A 34 -3.50 4.18 15.59
N GLY A 35 -4.25 4.38 14.51
CA GLY A 35 -5.22 5.47 14.41
C GLY A 35 -4.64 6.82 13.99
N ASN A 36 -3.37 6.87 13.57
CA ASN A 36 -2.78 8.10 13.04
C ASN A 36 -3.28 8.34 11.61
N PRO A 37 -3.73 9.56 11.27
CA PRO A 37 -4.12 9.88 9.90
C PRO A 37 -2.89 9.99 9.00
N ILE A 38 -2.90 9.20 7.92
CA ILE A 38 -1.87 9.16 6.89
C ILE A 38 -2.46 9.41 5.51
N GLU A 39 -1.65 9.94 4.61
CA GLU A 39 -1.93 10.00 3.18
C GLU A 39 -1.16 8.89 2.47
N ILE A 40 -1.87 8.04 1.74
CA ILE A 40 -1.32 6.89 1.06
C ILE A 40 -1.82 6.84 -0.38
N ALA A 41 -0.94 6.46 -1.31
CA ALA A 41 -1.29 6.15 -2.68
C ALA A 41 -0.52 4.91 -3.14
N ALA A 42 -1.09 4.17 -4.09
CA ALA A 42 -0.45 3.00 -4.66
C ALA A 42 -0.55 3.03 -6.19
N VAL A 43 0.41 2.41 -6.85
CA VAL A 43 0.34 2.04 -8.25
C VAL A 43 0.13 0.54 -8.34
N VAL A 44 -0.76 0.13 -9.23
CA VAL A 44 -1.09 -1.27 -9.47
C VAL A 44 -0.91 -1.56 -10.96
N VAL A 45 -0.07 -2.55 -11.26
CA VAL A 45 0.10 -3.09 -12.62
C VAL A 45 -0.77 -4.33 -12.74
N TRP A 46 -1.67 -4.33 -13.71
CA TRP A 46 -2.65 -5.37 -13.87
C TRP A 46 -2.96 -5.64 -15.37
N ARG A 47 -3.49 -6.80 -15.67
CA ARG A 47 -3.98 -7.17 -17.01
C ARG A 47 -5.22 -8.05 -16.93
N VAL A 48 -5.99 -8.05 -17.99
CA VAL A 48 -7.09 -9.01 -18.14
C VAL A 48 -6.50 -10.36 -18.55
N GLU A 49 -6.81 -11.40 -17.78
CA GLU A 49 -6.44 -12.78 -18.09
C GLU A 49 -7.65 -13.57 -18.58
N ASP A 50 -8.77 -13.50 -17.87
CA ASP A 50 -10.02 -14.14 -18.27
C ASP A 50 -10.97 -13.10 -18.88
N THR A 51 -11.04 -13.10 -20.21
CA THR A 51 -11.90 -12.17 -20.96
C THR A 51 -13.39 -12.45 -20.77
N ALA A 52 -13.77 -13.67 -20.46
CA ALA A 52 -15.16 -14.02 -20.21
C ALA A 52 -15.64 -13.41 -18.90
N LYS A 53 -14.88 -13.59 -17.81
CA LYS A 53 -15.18 -12.94 -16.53
C LYS A 53 -15.23 -11.42 -16.68
N ALA A 54 -14.21 -10.82 -17.30
CA ALA A 54 -14.15 -9.36 -17.47
C ALA A 54 -15.28 -8.79 -18.33
N ALA A 55 -15.89 -9.60 -19.21
CA ALA A 55 -16.97 -9.16 -20.08
C ALA A 55 -18.37 -9.41 -19.51
N PHE A 56 -18.54 -10.44 -18.68
CA PHE A 56 -19.87 -10.93 -18.26
C PHE A 56 -20.12 -10.83 -16.77
N GLU A 57 -19.10 -10.81 -15.93
CA GLU A 57 -19.28 -10.75 -14.48
C GLU A 57 -19.21 -9.32 -13.90
N VAL A 58 -18.63 -8.39 -14.65
CA VAL A 58 -18.54 -6.97 -14.25
C VAL A 58 -18.94 -6.05 -15.40
N ASP A 59 -19.75 -5.05 -15.11
CA ASP A 59 -20.19 -4.07 -16.11
C ASP A 59 -19.03 -3.21 -16.64
N ASP A 60 -18.16 -2.73 -15.73
CA ASP A 60 -16.98 -1.93 -16.03
C ASP A 60 -15.80 -2.42 -15.20
N TYR A 61 -14.99 -3.28 -15.81
CA TYR A 61 -13.83 -3.88 -15.15
C TYR A 61 -12.74 -2.84 -14.80
N GLU A 62 -12.62 -1.73 -15.55
CA GLU A 62 -11.63 -0.68 -15.23
C GLU A 62 -12.02 0.08 -13.98
N ASN A 63 -13.28 0.49 -13.88
CA ASN A 63 -13.81 1.13 -12.67
C ASN A 63 -13.82 0.15 -11.49
N PHE A 64 -14.14 -1.11 -11.73
CA PHE A 64 -14.08 -2.15 -10.70
C PHE A 64 -12.67 -2.29 -10.11
N VAL A 65 -11.63 -2.37 -10.97
CA VAL A 65 -10.24 -2.42 -10.53
C VAL A 65 -9.89 -1.18 -9.70
N LYS A 66 -10.31 0.03 -10.13
CA LYS A 66 -10.04 1.26 -9.39
C LYS A 66 -10.65 1.21 -7.99
N VAL A 67 -11.93 0.92 -7.87
CA VAL A 67 -12.66 0.90 -6.59
C VAL A 67 -12.10 -0.17 -5.64
N GLN A 68 -11.82 -1.38 -6.16
CA GLN A 68 -11.26 -2.45 -5.35
C GLN A 68 -9.82 -2.17 -4.92
N SER A 69 -9.05 -1.47 -5.76
CA SER A 69 -7.69 -1.03 -5.40
C SER A 69 -7.69 -0.01 -4.26
N GLU A 70 -8.59 0.95 -4.30
CA GLU A 70 -8.75 1.92 -3.20
C GLU A 70 -9.17 1.24 -1.91
N ALA A 71 -10.11 0.28 -1.98
CA ALA A 71 -10.55 -0.51 -0.82
C ALA A 71 -9.42 -1.36 -0.24
N ALA A 72 -8.61 -2.00 -1.09
CA ALA A 72 -7.46 -2.81 -0.65
C ALA A 72 -6.38 -1.95 0.03
N VAL A 73 -6.05 -0.78 -0.55
CA VAL A 73 -5.08 0.16 0.04
C VAL A 73 -5.58 0.65 1.41
N ARG A 74 -6.86 0.97 1.56
CA ARG A 74 -7.45 1.37 2.83
C ARG A 74 -7.39 0.26 3.88
N HIS A 75 -7.70 -0.98 3.48
CA HIS A 75 -7.62 -2.15 4.36
C HIS A 75 -6.17 -2.41 4.80
N LEU A 76 -5.23 -2.37 3.84
CA LEU A 76 -3.81 -2.52 4.12
C LEU A 76 -3.30 -1.48 5.11
N ALA A 77 -3.64 -0.20 4.91
CA ALA A 77 -3.25 0.89 5.80
C ALA A 77 -3.71 0.65 7.24
N SER A 78 -4.93 0.14 7.44
CA SER A 78 -5.44 -0.18 8.78
C SER A 78 -4.77 -1.40 9.43
N ALA A 79 -4.15 -2.28 8.64
CA ALA A 79 -3.49 -3.48 9.13
C ALA A 79 -2.04 -3.25 9.59
N PHE A 80 -1.36 -2.24 9.03
CA PHE A 80 0.04 -1.95 9.32
C PHE A 80 0.20 -0.59 10.00
N ALA A 81 1.19 -0.48 10.91
CA ALA A 81 1.59 0.80 11.47
C ALA A 81 2.42 1.58 10.44
N TYR A 82 2.40 2.91 10.50
CA TYR A 82 3.18 3.77 9.61
C TYR A 82 4.69 3.56 9.80
N ASP A 83 5.17 3.66 11.03
CA ASP A 83 6.57 3.53 11.43
C ASP A 83 6.76 2.66 12.68
N GLU A 84 8.01 2.37 13.00
CA GLU A 84 8.38 1.70 14.26
C GLU A 84 8.35 2.73 15.39
N ASP A 85 7.63 2.40 16.48
CA ASP A 85 7.67 3.16 17.74
C ASP A 85 8.40 2.36 18.80
N ASP A 86 9.31 3.02 19.52
CA ASP A 86 10.02 2.43 20.69
C ASP A 86 9.09 2.06 21.86
N THR A 87 7.82 2.49 21.83
CA THR A 87 6.92 2.42 22.99
C THR A 87 5.88 1.30 22.96
N GLY A 88 5.93 0.35 22.02
CA GLY A 88 4.91 -0.72 22.08
C GLY A 88 4.81 -1.68 20.93
N SER A 89 5.55 -1.51 19.86
CA SER A 89 5.63 -2.54 18.82
C SER A 89 6.63 -3.63 19.25
N ARG A 90 6.26 -4.89 19.04
CA ARG A 90 7.26 -5.97 19.10
C ARG A 90 8.32 -5.65 18.06
N ALA A 91 9.58 -5.58 18.49
CA ALA A 91 10.71 -5.41 17.59
C ALA A 91 10.59 -6.44 16.45
N GLY A 92 10.47 -5.96 15.20
CA GLY A 92 10.34 -6.81 14.02
C GLY A 92 8.93 -6.90 13.40
N GLU A 93 7.91 -6.19 13.89
CA GLU A 93 6.65 -6.08 13.13
C GLU A 93 6.86 -5.25 11.86
N PRO A 94 6.39 -5.73 10.69
CA PRO A 94 6.51 -4.98 9.46
C PRO A 94 5.68 -3.69 9.53
N THR A 95 6.30 -2.58 9.10
CA THR A 95 5.65 -1.27 9.02
C THR A 95 5.50 -0.84 7.57
N LEU A 96 4.58 0.11 7.30
CA LEU A 96 4.37 0.65 5.95
C LEU A 96 5.66 1.29 5.38
N LEU A 97 6.45 1.92 6.25
CA LEU A 97 7.68 2.63 5.85
C LEU A 97 8.88 1.68 5.76
N GLY A 98 9.02 0.74 6.70
CA GLY A 98 10.23 -0.09 6.84
C GLY A 98 10.23 -1.37 6.01
N ALA A 99 9.06 -1.91 5.66
CA ALA A 99 8.90 -3.22 5.04
C ALA A 99 8.22 -3.17 3.67
N GLY A 100 8.69 -2.28 2.78
CA GLY A 100 8.07 -2.02 1.47
C GLY A 100 7.78 -3.27 0.63
N ASP A 101 8.68 -4.25 0.60
CA ASP A 101 8.49 -5.49 -0.15
C ASP A 101 7.41 -6.39 0.47
N VAL A 102 7.38 -6.51 1.80
CA VAL A 102 6.36 -7.30 2.51
C VAL A 102 4.98 -6.68 2.34
N VAL A 103 4.91 -5.36 2.47
CA VAL A 103 3.70 -4.57 2.26
C VAL A 103 3.21 -4.66 0.81
N GLY A 104 4.12 -4.56 -0.16
CA GLY A 104 3.81 -4.74 -1.58
C GLY A 104 3.22 -6.13 -1.88
N GLN A 105 3.84 -7.18 -1.37
CA GLN A 105 3.33 -8.55 -1.52
C GLN A 105 1.98 -8.77 -0.82
N ALA A 106 1.77 -8.16 0.35
CA ALA A 106 0.49 -8.20 1.03
C ALA A 106 -0.60 -7.48 0.21
N LEU A 107 -0.27 -6.34 -0.39
CA LEU A 107 -1.16 -5.59 -1.27
C LEU A 107 -1.52 -6.39 -2.53
N VAL A 108 -0.55 -7.04 -3.18
CA VAL A 108 -0.82 -7.91 -4.35
C VAL A 108 -1.78 -9.03 -3.99
N ARG A 109 -1.56 -9.71 -2.86
CA ARG A 109 -2.45 -10.80 -2.41
C ARG A 109 -3.86 -10.33 -2.13
N GLU A 110 -3.99 -9.21 -1.44
CA GLU A 110 -5.29 -8.60 -1.12
C GLU A 110 -6.04 -8.16 -2.39
N LEU A 111 -5.32 -7.55 -3.33
CA LEU A 111 -5.86 -7.14 -4.63
C LEU A 111 -6.28 -8.33 -5.46
N GLN A 112 -5.44 -9.37 -5.56
CA GLN A 112 -5.75 -10.56 -6.35
C GLN A 112 -7.01 -11.25 -5.83
N ALA A 113 -7.16 -11.40 -4.52
CA ALA A 113 -8.35 -12.00 -3.93
C ALA A 113 -9.65 -11.24 -4.27
N ARG A 114 -9.57 -9.91 -4.43
CA ARG A 114 -10.71 -9.05 -4.79
C ARG A 114 -11.00 -9.02 -6.29
N LEU A 115 -9.94 -9.06 -7.11
CA LEU A 115 -10.04 -8.88 -8.57
C LEU A 115 -10.22 -10.17 -9.34
N ASP A 116 -10.13 -11.32 -8.69
CA ASP A 116 -10.23 -12.64 -9.30
C ASP A 116 -11.59 -12.87 -9.98
N GLN A 117 -12.68 -12.35 -9.39
CA GLN A 117 -14.01 -12.40 -9.98
C GLN A 117 -14.12 -11.59 -11.28
N ALA A 118 -13.31 -10.53 -11.43
CA ALA A 118 -13.29 -9.72 -12.66
C ALA A 118 -12.37 -10.31 -13.76
N GLY A 119 -11.76 -11.47 -13.54
CA GLY A 119 -10.82 -12.08 -14.49
C GLY A 119 -9.56 -11.27 -14.72
N VAL A 120 -9.13 -10.51 -13.71
CA VAL A 120 -7.96 -9.62 -13.74
C VAL A 120 -6.85 -10.22 -12.90
N VAL A 121 -5.61 -10.18 -13.43
CA VAL A 121 -4.40 -10.56 -12.71
C VAL A 121 -3.61 -9.32 -12.34
N VAL A 122 -3.19 -9.25 -11.09
CA VAL A 122 -2.29 -8.22 -10.57
C VAL A 122 -0.86 -8.72 -10.70
N GLU A 123 -0.06 -8.02 -11.50
CA GLU A 123 1.36 -8.35 -11.71
C GLU A 123 2.23 -7.73 -10.62
N GLU A 124 1.93 -6.49 -10.27
CA GLU A 124 2.70 -5.73 -9.28
C GLU A 124 1.81 -4.70 -8.59
N ALA A 125 2.07 -4.46 -7.31
CA ALA A 125 1.48 -3.35 -6.57
C ALA A 125 2.51 -2.75 -5.62
N ARG A 126 2.66 -1.42 -5.65
CA ARG A 126 3.59 -0.67 -4.80
C ARG A 126 2.95 0.60 -4.26
N LEU A 127 3.35 0.97 -3.05
CA LEU A 127 3.03 2.29 -2.52
C LEU A 127 3.89 3.36 -3.22
N THR A 128 3.24 4.42 -3.71
CA THR A 128 3.90 5.53 -4.41
C THR A 128 3.95 6.79 -3.57
N HIS A 129 3.02 6.93 -2.63
CA HIS A 129 2.99 8.03 -1.68
C HIS A 129 2.64 7.48 -0.30
N LEU A 130 3.40 7.90 0.70
CA LEU A 130 3.17 7.56 2.09
C LEU A 130 3.69 8.70 2.95
N ALA A 131 2.80 9.40 3.64
CA ALA A 131 3.12 10.51 4.52
C ALA A 131 2.09 10.62 5.65
N TYR A 132 2.48 11.23 6.77
CA TYR A 132 1.49 11.65 7.75
C TYR A 132 0.60 12.76 7.16
N ALA A 133 -0.67 12.74 7.53
CA ALA A 133 -1.57 13.81 7.15
C ALA A 133 -1.06 15.16 7.69
N PRO A 134 -1.24 16.27 6.93
CA PRO A 134 -0.67 17.58 7.28
C PRO A 134 -1.01 18.05 8.68
N GLU A 135 -2.16 17.66 9.20
CA GLU A 135 -2.65 18.06 10.53
C GLU A 135 -1.77 17.56 11.68
N ILE A 136 -1.14 16.40 11.51
CA ILE A 136 -0.30 15.80 12.54
C ILE A 136 1.18 15.74 12.17
N ALA A 137 1.54 16.07 10.94
CA ALA A 137 2.90 15.90 10.41
C ALA A 137 3.95 16.62 11.29
N HIS A 138 3.66 17.85 11.75
CA HIS A 138 4.58 18.59 12.60
C HIS A 138 4.78 17.92 13.98
N ALA A 139 3.71 17.49 14.62
CA ALA A 139 3.78 16.79 15.90
C ALA A 139 4.54 15.45 15.80
N MET A 140 4.32 14.72 14.72
CA MET A 140 5.01 13.45 14.47
C MET A 140 6.51 13.66 14.18
N LEU A 141 6.87 14.72 13.48
CA LEU A 141 8.28 15.09 13.27
C LEU A 141 8.97 15.43 14.59
N GLN A 142 8.34 16.21 15.47
CA GLN A 142 8.88 16.49 16.80
C GLN A 142 9.06 15.22 17.63
N ARG A 143 8.10 14.29 17.57
CA ARG A 143 8.21 12.99 18.25
C ARG A 143 9.38 12.18 17.71
N GLN A 144 9.54 12.08 16.39
CA GLN A 144 10.66 11.38 15.77
C GLN A 144 12.01 11.99 16.16
N GLN A 145 12.11 13.33 16.22
CA GLN A 145 13.32 14.03 16.68
C GLN A 145 13.64 13.69 18.14
N ALA A 146 12.64 13.72 19.04
CA ALA A 146 12.82 13.37 20.43
C ALA A 146 13.30 11.92 20.61
N ASN A 147 12.68 10.98 19.91
CA ASN A 147 13.09 9.57 19.94
C ASN A 147 14.51 9.38 19.39
N ALA A 148 14.88 10.06 18.31
CA ALA A 148 16.23 10.01 17.77
C ALA A 148 17.29 10.52 18.77
N VAL A 149 17.00 11.60 19.50
CA VAL A 149 17.90 12.13 20.55
C VAL A 149 18.05 11.13 21.71
N ILE A 150 16.95 10.52 22.15
CA ILE A 150 16.97 9.51 23.22
C ILE A 150 17.78 8.29 22.75
N ALA A 151 17.52 7.77 21.57
CA ALA A 151 18.25 6.63 21.01
C ALA A 151 19.76 6.92 20.87
N ALA A 152 20.12 8.11 20.41
CA ALA A 152 21.52 8.52 20.33
C ALA A 152 22.20 8.56 21.71
N ARG A 153 21.53 9.13 22.72
CA ARG A 153 22.06 9.15 24.10
C ARG A 153 22.22 7.76 24.68
N THR A 154 21.25 6.87 24.48
CA THR A 154 21.32 5.48 24.93
C THR A 154 22.50 4.75 24.30
N ARG A 155 22.74 4.95 22.99
CA ARG A 155 23.90 4.37 22.31
C ARG A 155 25.23 4.89 22.83
N ILE A 156 25.33 6.18 23.15
CA ILE A 156 26.54 6.78 23.74
C ILE A 156 26.81 6.16 25.11
N VAL A 157 25.79 6.04 25.97
CA VAL A 157 25.93 5.43 27.30
C VAL A 157 26.32 3.96 27.19
N ALA A 158 25.64 3.18 26.33
CA ALA A 158 25.96 1.78 26.10
C ALA A 158 27.39 1.59 25.58
N GLY A 159 27.83 2.46 24.66
CA GLY A 159 29.21 2.48 24.18
C GLY A 159 30.25 2.78 25.27
N ALA A 160 29.97 3.74 26.15
CA ALA A 160 30.84 4.08 27.28
C ALA A 160 30.95 2.91 28.28
N VAL A 161 29.82 2.27 28.63
CA VAL A 161 29.80 1.07 29.49
C VAL A 161 30.59 -0.07 28.87
N GLY A 162 30.36 -0.36 27.57
CA GLY A 162 31.08 -1.43 26.86
C GLY A 162 32.60 -1.17 26.80
N MET A 163 33.05 0.10 26.65
CA MET A 163 34.49 0.42 26.73
C MET A 163 35.08 0.16 28.12
N VAL A 164 34.35 0.45 29.21
CA VAL A 164 34.80 0.13 30.57
C VAL A 164 34.86 -1.37 30.81
N GLU A 165 33.84 -2.12 30.34
CA GLU A 165 33.84 -3.58 30.47
C GLU A 165 35.00 -4.23 29.72
N MET A 166 35.30 -3.77 28.49
CA MET A 166 36.47 -4.23 27.73
C MET A 166 37.79 -3.95 28.48
N ALA A 167 37.97 -2.74 29.00
CA ALA A 167 39.14 -2.35 29.77
C ALA A 167 39.33 -3.20 31.03
N LEU A 168 38.23 -3.52 31.73
CA LEU A 168 38.29 -4.41 32.92
C LEU A 168 38.58 -5.88 32.57
N SER A 169 38.20 -6.32 31.36
CA SER A 169 38.48 -7.70 30.92
C SER A 169 39.93 -7.91 30.44
N GLU A 170 40.66 -6.85 30.13
CA GLU A 170 42.07 -6.87 29.72
C GLU A 170 43.06 -6.68 30.89
N LEU A 171 42.55 -6.41 32.06
CA LEU A 171 43.33 -6.34 33.31
C LEU A 171 43.36 -7.68 34.06
#